data_aeb9eb4e9aefeee4ab5649a0f94ab357
#
_entry.id   aeb9eb4e9aefeee4ab5649a0f94ab357
#
_cell.length_a   1.000
_cell.length_b   1.000
_cell.length_c   1.000
_cell.angle_alpha   90.00
_cell.angle_beta   90.00
_cell.angle_gamma   90.00
#
_symmetry.space_group_name_H-M   'P 1'
#
loop_
_entity.id
_entity.type
_entity.pdbx_description
1 polymer ?
#
loop_
_entity_poly.entity_id
_entity_poly.type
_entity_poly.pdbx_seq_one_letter_code
_entity_poly.pdbx_strand_id
1 'polypeptide(L)'
;MIFTNIPYNLDKNLGQAYNDFMSLLGDDDWGVFLDHDAMFVQRDYYRILTEASKSEFGLMTAMTNRIGCRYQVHNIKKTNDMKVHFDYGKKISEKKEPIEDITFRSPFSGVVIMISKKTWNKVKFKDGFLGVDNHIHRDVRDAGIKVGMIRQLYVYHWYRQDGKGHL
;
A
#
# COMPACT_ATOMS: atom_id res chain seq x y z
N MET A 1 -17.27 1.27 -1.39
CA MET A 1 -16.67 1.68 -0.07
C MET A 1 -15.20 1.27 0.01
N ILE A 2 -14.47 1.70 1.08
CA ILE A 2 -13.07 1.33 1.31
C ILE A 2 -12.98 0.52 2.59
N PHE A 3 -12.37 -0.64 2.52
CA PHE A 3 -12.19 -1.56 3.63
C PHE A 3 -10.72 -1.81 3.88
N THR A 4 -10.26 -1.61 5.12
CA THR A 4 -8.87 -1.82 5.52
C THR A 4 -8.74 -3.16 6.23
N ASN A 5 -7.69 -3.91 5.90
CA ASN A 5 -7.37 -5.20 6.49
C ASN A 5 -5.86 -5.33 6.74
N ILE A 6 -5.50 -6.00 7.83
CA ILE A 6 -4.16 -6.52 8.09
C ILE A 6 -4.22 -8.02 7.79
N PRO A 7 -3.67 -8.47 6.67
CA PRO A 7 -3.82 -9.86 6.23
C PRO A 7 -3.10 -10.82 7.17
N TYR A 8 -3.75 -11.93 7.47
CA TYR A 8 -3.19 -12.97 8.29
C TYR A 8 -3.56 -14.35 7.74
N ASN A 9 -2.60 -15.26 7.69
CA ASN A 9 -2.80 -16.65 7.28
C ASN A 9 -1.84 -17.56 8.06
N LEU A 10 -2.38 -18.62 8.66
CA LEU A 10 -1.60 -19.59 9.47
C LEU A 10 -0.53 -20.32 8.66
N ASP A 11 -0.83 -20.62 7.39
CA ASP A 11 0.04 -21.34 6.48
C ASP A 11 1.05 -20.44 5.77
N LYS A 12 1.17 -19.17 6.23
CA LYS A 12 2.03 -18.14 5.61
C LYS A 12 1.72 -17.89 4.14
N ASN A 13 0.47 -18.12 3.71
CA ASN A 13 0.02 -17.80 2.36
C ASN A 13 -0.62 -16.41 2.32
N LEU A 14 0.19 -15.38 2.13
CA LEU A 14 -0.26 -13.99 2.13
C LEU A 14 -1.18 -13.71 0.92
N GLY A 15 -0.87 -14.28 -0.25
CA GLY A 15 -1.70 -14.14 -1.44
C GLY A 15 -3.11 -14.67 -1.23
N GLN A 16 -3.25 -15.83 -0.56
CA GLN A 16 -4.55 -16.38 -0.19
C GLN A 16 -5.30 -15.46 0.76
N ALA A 17 -4.62 -14.93 1.81
CA ALA A 17 -5.25 -14.01 2.76
C ALA A 17 -5.81 -12.75 2.08
N TYR A 18 -5.10 -12.20 1.11
CA TYR A 18 -5.61 -11.09 0.29
C TYR A 18 -6.83 -11.50 -0.54
N ASN A 19 -6.78 -12.66 -1.18
CA ASN A 19 -7.88 -13.14 -2.00
C ASN A 19 -9.14 -13.44 -1.19
N ASP A 20 -8.98 -14.06 -0.01
CA ASP A 20 -10.09 -14.34 0.90
C ASP A 20 -10.82 -13.06 1.31
N PHE A 21 -10.05 -12.03 1.73
CA PHE A 21 -10.63 -10.76 2.09
C PHE A 21 -11.33 -10.08 0.90
N MET A 22 -10.67 -10.02 -0.26
CA MET A 22 -11.24 -9.41 -1.46
C MET A 22 -12.51 -10.13 -1.93
N SER A 23 -12.64 -11.43 -1.68
CA SER A 23 -13.83 -12.21 -2.06
C SER A 23 -15.11 -11.70 -1.38
N LEU A 24 -14.97 -11.13 -0.18
CA LEU A 24 -16.09 -10.62 0.63
C LEU A 24 -16.60 -9.26 0.19
N LEU A 25 -15.84 -8.53 -0.65
CA LEU A 25 -16.16 -7.17 -1.06
C LEU A 25 -17.11 -7.14 -2.23
N GLY A 26 -17.93 -6.08 -2.30
CA GLY A 26 -18.80 -5.77 -3.44
C GLY A 26 -18.02 -5.19 -4.63
N ASP A 27 -18.64 -5.20 -5.83
CA ASP A 27 -17.97 -4.86 -7.08
C ASP A 27 -17.41 -3.43 -7.15
N ASP A 28 -18.00 -2.49 -6.45
CA ASP A 28 -17.54 -1.10 -6.40
C ASP A 28 -16.64 -0.78 -5.18
N ASP A 29 -16.28 -1.81 -4.41
CA ASP A 29 -15.49 -1.64 -3.21
C ASP A 29 -13.98 -1.68 -3.50
N TRP A 30 -13.22 -1.22 -2.51
CA TRP A 30 -11.77 -1.22 -2.49
C TRP A 30 -11.25 -1.93 -1.24
N GLY A 31 -10.29 -2.83 -1.42
CA GLY A 31 -9.49 -3.39 -0.34
C GLY A 31 -8.22 -2.56 -0.13
N VAL A 32 -7.92 -2.26 1.11
CA VAL A 32 -6.66 -1.62 1.53
C VAL A 32 -5.97 -2.54 2.53
N PHE A 33 -4.85 -3.09 2.14
CA PHE A 33 -4.04 -3.97 2.97
C PHE A 33 -2.87 -3.21 3.56
N LEU A 34 -2.63 -3.42 4.84
CA LEU A 34 -1.56 -2.79 5.60
C LEU A 34 -0.71 -3.87 6.25
N ASP A 35 0.63 -3.74 6.19
CA ASP A 35 1.51 -4.61 6.95
C ASP A 35 1.26 -4.49 8.45
N HIS A 36 1.46 -5.59 9.19
CA HIS A 36 1.18 -5.68 10.63
C HIS A 36 2.06 -4.75 11.50
N ASP A 37 3.19 -4.31 10.97
CA ASP A 37 4.12 -3.37 11.61
C ASP A 37 4.10 -1.97 10.97
N ALA A 38 3.00 -1.64 10.29
CA ALA A 38 2.77 -0.34 9.67
C ALA A 38 1.52 0.35 10.24
N MET A 39 1.46 1.67 10.12
CA MET A 39 0.35 2.46 10.65
C MET A 39 0.10 3.73 9.83
N PHE A 40 -1.18 4.04 9.58
CA PHE A 40 -1.58 5.36 9.10
C PHE A 40 -1.36 6.42 10.19
N VAL A 41 -0.60 7.46 9.87
CA VAL A 41 -0.25 8.53 10.81
C VAL A 41 -0.94 9.86 10.48
N GLN A 42 -1.69 9.92 9.40
CA GLN A 42 -2.46 11.10 8.99
C GLN A 42 -3.90 10.96 9.46
N ARG A 43 -4.44 11.99 10.12
CA ARG A 43 -5.84 11.97 10.61
C ARG A 43 -6.86 11.86 9.48
N ASP A 44 -6.52 12.37 8.33
CA ASP A 44 -7.36 12.42 7.13
C ASP A 44 -7.05 11.31 6.11
N TYR A 45 -6.34 10.26 6.52
CA TYR A 45 -5.95 9.16 5.64
C TYR A 45 -7.13 8.56 4.87
N TYR A 46 -8.28 8.40 5.52
CA TYR A 46 -9.47 7.83 4.88
C TYR A 46 -10.03 8.75 3.77
N ARG A 47 -9.99 10.07 3.97
CA ARG A 47 -10.35 11.04 2.93
C ARG A 47 -9.40 10.92 1.75
N ILE A 48 -8.09 10.82 2.00
CA ILE A 48 -7.08 10.65 0.94
C ILE A 48 -7.33 9.37 0.15
N LEU A 49 -7.59 8.25 0.82
CA LEU A 49 -7.93 6.98 0.17
C LEU A 49 -9.23 7.11 -0.65
N THR A 50 -10.25 7.79 -0.12
CA THR A 50 -11.52 8.01 -0.81
C THR A 50 -11.36 8.85 -2.07
N GLU A 51 -10.52 9.86 -2.04
CA GLU A 51 -10.19 10.66 -3.22
C GLU A 51 -9.39 9.84 -4.24
N ALA A 52 -8.41 9.06 -3.77
CA ALA A 52 -7.61 8.18 -4.62
C ALA A 52 -8.47 7.12 -5.33
N SER A 53 -9.50 6.58 -4.68
CA SER A 53 -10.39 5.58 -5.26
C SER A 53 -11.21 6.07 -6.46
N LYS A 54 -11.30 7.39 -6.66
CA LYS A 54 -11.99 8.02 -7.81
C LYS A 54 -11.09 8.22 -9.02
N SER A 55 -9.80 7.91 -8.89
CA SER A 55 -8.82 8.05 -9.95
C SER A 55 -8.90 6.90 -10.97
N GLU A 56 -8.10 7.00 -12.02
CA GLU A 56 -8.00 5.99 -13.08
C GLU A 56 -7.17 4.75 -12.70
N PHE A 57 -6.52 4.76 -11.55
CA PHE A 57 -5.65 3.66 -11.10
C PHE A 57 -6.46 2.53 -10.48
N GLY A 58 -6.20 1.29 -10.89
CA GLY A 58 -6.86 0.11 -10.33
C GLY A 58 -6.12 -0.52 -9.16
N LEU A 59 -4.83 -0.24 -9.04
CA LEU A 59 -3.92 -0.69 -7.97
C LEU A 59 -3.09 0.50 -7.52
N MET A 60 -2.95 0.70 -6.22
CA MET A 60 -2.18 1.81 -5.67
C MET A 60 -1.38 1.40 -4.44
N THR A 61 -0.31 2.16 -4.17
CA THR A 61 0.48 2.08 -2.93
C THR A 61 0.67 3.48 -2.34
N ALA A 62 1.38 3.57 -1.22
CA ALA A 62 1.64 4.82 -0.52
C ALA A 62 3.12 5.04 -0.24
N MET A 63 3.46 6.25 0.21
CA MET A 63 4.79 6.59 0.69
C MET A 63 5.01 6.08 2.11
N THR A 64 6.26 5.75 2.45
CA THR A 64 6.65 5.28 3.78
C THR A 64 8.02 5.82 4.21
N ASN A 65 8.41 5.57 5.44
CA ASN A 65 9.74 5.91 5.97
C ASN A 65 10.79 4.81 5.72
N ARG A 66 10.36 3.55 5.51
CA ARG A 66 11.26 2.39 5.37
C ARG A 66 10.63 1.27 4.56
N ILE A 67 11.23 0.92 3.46
CA ILE A 67 10.88 -0.26 2.65
C ILE A 67 12.02 -0.52 1.65
N GLY A 68 12.06 -1.69 1.01
CA GLY A 68 13.06 -2.02 -0.01
C GLY A 68 12.95 -1.20 -1.30
N CYS A 69 11.76 -0.78 -1.65
CA CYS A 69 11.51 0.05 -2.82
C CYS A 69 11.87 1.52 -2.56
N ARG A 70 13.02 1.97 -3.08
CA ARG A 70 13.57 3.32 -2.79
C ARG A 70 12.66 4.49 -3.17
N TYR A 71 11.90 4.40 -4.26
CA TYR A 71 11.05 5.49 -4.70
C TYR A 71 9.80 5.69 -3.83
N GLN A 72 9.46 4.71 -2.96
CA GLN A 72 8.40 4.83 -1.97
C GLN A 72 8.88 5.48 -0.66
N VAL A 73 10.18 5.70 -0.48
CA VAL A 73 10.74 6.13 0.79
C VAL A 73 10.89 7.65 0.85
N HIS A 74 10.28 8.25 1.86
CA HIS A 74 10.57 9.62 2.23
C HIS A 74 11.87 9.71 3.04
N ASN A 75 12.71 10.71 2.72
CA ASN A 75 13.92 11.00 3.48
C ASN A 75 13.53 11.67 4.82
N ILE A 76 13.27 10.86 5.81
CA ILE A 76 12.95 11.27 7.17
C ILE A 76 13.96 10.65 8.15
N LYS A 77 14.18 11.30 9.29
CA LYS A 77 15.05 10.77 10.36
C LYS A 77 14.64 9.34 10.72
N LYS A 78 15.59 8.43 10.75
CA LYS A 78 15.39 7.04 11.21
C LYS A 78 15.09 7.04 12.72
N THR A 79 13.83 6.91 13.09
CA THR A 79 13.37 6.91 14.48
C THR A 79 12.02 6.17 14.56
N ASN A 80 11.71 5.63 15.73
CA ASN A 80 10.38 5.12 16.08
C ASN A 80 9.61 6.13 16.97
N ASP A 81 10.09 7.37 17.08
CA ASP A 81 9.35 8.45 17.74
C ASP A 81 8.12 8.83 16.90
N MET A 82 6.96 8.44 17.36
CA MET A 82 5.70 8.65 16.67
C MET A 82 5.37 10.12 16.45
N LYS A 83 5.83 11.01 17.36
CA LYS A 83 5.61 12.45 17.18
C LYS A 83 6.22 12.94 15.87
N VAL A 84 7.43 12.49 15.54
CA VAL A 84 8.12 12.83 14.27
C VAL A 84 7.28 12.39 13.07
N HIS A 85 6.70 11.20 13.13
CA HIS A 85 5.91 10.65 12.03
C HIS A 85 4.53 11.32 11.90
N PHE A 86 3.88 11.67 13.00
CA PHE A 86 2.63 12.46 12.98
C PHE A 86 2.85 13.87 12.42
N ASP A 87 3.89 14.56 12.88
CA ASP A 87 4.23 15.90 12.39
C ASP A 87 4.56 15.87 10.88
N TYR A 88 5.28 14.84 10.45
CA TYR A 88 5.59 14.64 9.04
C TYR A 88 4.36 14.31 8.20
N GLY A 89 3.51 13.40 8.66
CA GLY A 89 2.25 13.05 8.00
C GLY A 89 1.34 14.25 7.82
N LYS A 90 1.22 15.10 8.86
CA LYS A 90 0.47 16.37 8.78
C LYS A 90 1.03 17.28 7.68
N LYS A 91 2.34 17.45 7.62
CA LYS A 91 3.01 18.28 6.58
C LYS A 91 2.77 17.74 5.17
N ILE A 92 2.72 16.41 5.02
CA ILE A 92 2.45 15.77 3.72
C ILE A 92 0.98 15.95 3.31
N SER A 93 0.02 15.81 4.22
CA SER A 93 -1.40 15.96 3.90
C SER A 93 -1.77 17.38 3.44
N GLU A 94 -1.00 18.38 3.82
CA GLU A 94 -1.18 19.78 3.36
C GLU A 94 -0.74 19.96 1.88
N LYS A 95 0.08 19.03 1.35
CA LYS A 95 0.55 19.07 -0.02
C LYS A 95 -0.45 18.33 -0.92
N LYS A 96 -1.15 19.04 -1.78
CA LYS A 96 -2.00 18.44 -2.81
C LYS A 96 -1.13 17.92 -3.95
N GLU A 97 -0.48 16.77 -3.73
CA GLU A 97 0.30 16.11 -4.77
C GLU A 97 -0.58 15.13 -5.54
N PRO A 98 -0.48 15.07 -6.87
CA PRO A 98 -1.21 14.08 -7.69
C PRO A 98 -0.74 12.66 -7.37
N ILE A 99 -1.58 11.67 -7.71
CA ILE A 99 -1.15 10.28 -7.72
C ILE A 99 -0.12 10.11 -8.84
N GLU A 100 1.06 9.60 -8.49
CA GLU A 100 2.12 9.35 -9.44
C GLU A 100 1.86 8.04 -10.19
N ASP A 101 1.90 8.07 -11.51
CA ASP A 101 1.84 6.84 -12.32
C ASP A 101 3.16 6.07 -12.22
N ILE A 102 3.09 4.88 -11.64
CA ILE A 102 4.22 3.97 -11.45
C ILE A 102 4.07 2.67 -12.24
N THR A 103 3.13 2.62 -13.19
CA THR A 103 2.77 1.41 -13.96
C THR A 103 3.98 0.71 -14.55
N PHE A 104 4.91 1.49 -15.12
CA PHE A 104 6.11 0.96 -15.78
C PHE A 104 7.39 1.08 -14.94
N ARG A 105 7.28 1.45 -13.67
CA ARG A 105 8.42 1.38 -12.74
C ARG A 105 8.68 -0.05 -12.27
N SER A 106 9.81 -0.25 -11.58
CA SER A 106 10.03 -1.48 -10.82
C SER A 106 8.86 -1.70 -9.82
N PRO A 107 8.48 -2.95 -9.54
CA PRO A 107 7.37 -3.21 -8.62
C PRO A 107 7.55 -2.50 -7.27
N PHE A 108 6.45 -2.01 -6.74
CA PHE A 108 6.42 -1.43 -5.39
C PHE A 108 6.54 -2.52 -4.32
N SER A 109 6.90 -2.13 -3.11
CA SER A 109 6.85 -3.00 -1.93
C SER A 109 5.54 -2.81 -1.16
N GLY A 110 4.99 -3.90 -0.66
CA GLY A 110 3.59 -4.03 -0.24
C GLY A 110 3.22 -3.50 1.14
N VAL A 111 3.94 -2.50 1.72
CA VAL A 111 3.57 -1.92 3.02
C VAL A 111 2.14 -1.43 3.07
N VAL A 112 1.64 -0.90 1.96
CA VAL A 112 0.23 -0.64 1.69
C VAL A 112 -0.10 -1.07 0.28
N ILE A 113 -1.16 -1.84 0.13
CA ILE A 113 -1.73 -2.21 -1.17
C ILE A 113 -3.20 -1.80 -1.18
N MET A 114 -3.56 -0.90 -2.06
CA MET A 114 -4.96 -0.50 -2.31
C MET A 114 -5.37 -1.01 -3.69
N ILE A 115 -6.38 -1.87 -3.76
CA ILE A 115 -6.84 -2.48 -5.00
C ILE A 115 -8.36 -2.42 -5.11
N SER A 116 -8.87 -2.05 -6.29
CA SER A 116 -10.31 -2.10 -6.55
C SER A 116 -10.79 -3.53 -6.74
N LYS A 117 -12.01 -3.82 -6.33
CA LYS A 117 -12.65 -5.12 -6.58
C LYS A 117 -12.70 -5.43 -8.09
N LYS A 118 -12.93 -4.42 -8.92
CA LYS A 118 -12.92 -4.54 -10.40
C LYS A 118 -11.57 -5.01 -10.93
N THR A 119 -10.48 -4.46 -10.41
CA THR A 119 -9.12 -4.90 -10.76
C THR A 119 -8.87 -6.31 -10.27
N TRP A 120 -9.19 -6.59 -9.01
CA TRP A 120 -9.01 -7.91 -8.42
C TRP A 120 -9.85 -9.00 -9.13
N ASN A 121 -11.04 -8.70 -9.64
CA ASN A 121 -11.83 -9.64 -10.45
C ASN A 121 -11.08 -10.06 -11.73
N LYS A 122 -10.25 -9.17 -12.30
CA LYS A 122 -9.42 -9.46 -13.49
C LYS A 122 -8.10 -10.13 -13.13
N VAL A 123 -7.49 -9.71 -12.01
CA VAL A 123 -6.14 -10.13 -11.61
C VAL A 123 -6.14 -10.46 -10.12
N LYS A 124 -5.98 -11.75 -9.81
CA LYS A 124 -5.92 -12.24 -8.43
C LYS A 124 -4.49 -12.16 -7.88
N PHE A 125 -4.36 -12.09 -6.55
CA PHE A 125 -3.06 -12.30 -5.91
C PHE A 125 -2.61 -13.75 -6.12
N LYS A 126 -1.34 -13.94 -6.44
CA LYS A 126 -0.73 -15.29 -6.50
C LYS A 126 -0.49 -15.80 -5.09
N ASP A 127 -0.69 -17.08 -4.91
CA ASP A 127 -0.36 -17.76 -3.67
C ASP A 127 1.12 -17.60 -3.33
N GLY A 128 1.41 -17.53 -2.04
CA GLY A 128 2.75 -17.40 -1.52
C GLY A 128 2.89 -16.37 -0.41
N PHE A 129 4.09 -16.29 0.15
CA PHE A 129 4.41 -15.36 1.24
C PHE A 129 5.25 -14.17 0.77
N LEU A 130 6.27 -14.40 -0.06
CA LEU A 130 7.19 -13.37 -0.54
C LEU A 130 6.89 -12.98 -1.98
N GLY A 131 7.03 -11.69 -2.28
CA GLY A 131 6.91 -11.17 -3.64
C GLY A 131 5.49 -11.09 -4.18
N VAL A 132 4.48 -11.28 -3.34
CA VAL A 132 3.05 -11.17 -3.72
C VAL A 132 2.75 -9.78 -4.26
N ASP A 133 3.32 -8.74 -3.65
CA ASP A 133 3.29 -7.35 -4.07
C ASP A 133 3.94 -7.14 -5.45
N ASN A 134 5.08 -7.76 -5.68
CA ASN A 134 5.77 -7.69 -6.96
C ASN A 134 4.97 -8.35 -8.08
N HIS A 135 4.34 -9.49 -7.79
CA HIS A 135 3.52 -10.21 -8.76
C HIS A 135 2.26 -9.42 -9.12
N ILE A 136 1.50 -8.94 -8.13
CA ILE A 136 0.27 -8.20 -8.40
C ILE A 136 0.54 -6.91 -9.19
N HIS A 137 1.64 -6.20 -8.92
CA HIS A 137 2.01 -5.02 -9.70
C HIS A 137 2.21 -5.37 -11.18
N ARG A 138 2.99 -6.42 -11.48
CA ARG A 138 3.26 -6.84 -12.86
C ARG A 138 2.01 -7.33 -13.56
N ASP A 139 1.25 -8.19 -12.89
CA ASP A 139 0.07 -8.81 -13.47
C ASP A 139 -1.03 -7.76 -13.76
N VAL A 140 -1.19 -6.75 -12.90
CA VAL A 140 -2.11 -5.61 -13.11
C VAL A 140 -1.65 -4.74 -14.28
N ARG A 141 -0.37 -4.41 -14.37
CA ARG A 141 0.22 -3.70 -15.51
C ARG A 141 0.00 -4.48 -16.81
N ASP A 142 0.28 -5.79 -16.80
CA ASP A 142 0.18 -6.64 -18.00
C ASP A 142 -1.27 -6.85 -18.45
N ALA A 143 -2.23 -6.64 -17.52
CA ALA A 143 -3.67 -6.54 -17.83
C ALA A 143 -4.10 -5.15 -18.37
N GLY A 144 -3.14 -4.24 -18.61
CA GLY A 144 -3.41 -2.88 -19.12
C GLY A 144 -4.05 -1.94 -18.09
N ILE A 145 -3.91 -2.23 -16.80
CA ILE A 145 -4.47 -1.42 -15.71
C ILE A 145 -3.37 -0.57 -15.11
N LYS A 146 -3.65 0.71 -14.88
CA LYS A 146 -2.69 1.65 -14.29
C LYS A 146 -2.43 1.36 -12.82
N VAL A 147 -1.16 1.52 -12.43
CA VAL A 147 -0.68 1.40 -11.05
C VAL A 147 -0.22 2.77 -10.57
N GLY A 148 -0.73 3.21 -9.40
CA GLY A 148 -0.47 4.52 -8.85
C GLY A 148 0.27 4.50 -7.52
N MET A 149 0.96 5.61 -7.21
CA MET A 149 1.50 5.88 -5.89
C MET A 149 0.87 7.14 -5.32
N ILE A 150 0.19 7.02 -4.19
CA ILE A 150 -0.49 8.12 -3.50
C ILE A 150 0.56 8.92 -2.75
N ARG A 151 1.13 9.96 -3.41
CA ARG A 151 2.19 10.80 -2.85
C ARG A 151 1.76 11.54 -1.58
N GLN A 152 0.49 11.87 -1.47
CA GLN A 152 -0.09 12.56 -0.33
C GLN A 152 -0.33 11.64 0.87
N LEU A 153 -0.28 10.32 0.71
CA LEU A 153 -0.45 9.36 1.79
C LEU A 153 0.91 8.90 2.31
N TYR A 154 1.15 9.12 3.59
CA TYR A 154 2.35 8.67 4.28
C TYR A 154 1.98 7.64 5.35
N VAL A 155 2.64 6.48 5.30
CA VAL A 155 2.46 5.37 6.24
C VAL A 155 3.74 5.16 7.01
N TYR A 156 3.65 5.17 8.33
CA TYR A 156 4.76 4.77 9.19
C TYR A 156 4.94 3.26 9.13
N HIS A 157 6.19 2.83 8.95
CA HIS A 157 6.62 1.44 9.02
C HIS A 157 7.71 1.32 10.09
N TRP A 158 7.51 0.44 11.06
CA TRP A 158 8.35 0.32 12.25
C TRP A 158 9.80 -0.01 11.91
N TYR A 159 10.76 0.72 12.50
CA TYR A 159 12.18 0.38 12.42
C TYR A 159 12.49 -0.74 13.41
N ARG A 160 12.73 -1.94 12.91
CA ARG A 160 13.14 -3.07 13.72
C ARG A 160 14.50 -2.80 14.36
N GLN A 161 14.60 -3.08 15.66
CA GLN A 161 15.84 -2.86 16.44
C GLN A 161 16.65 -4.15 16.61
N ASP A 162 16.23 -5.25 16.03
CA ASP A 162 16.84 -6.59 16.18
C ASP A 162 18.14 -6.78 15.37
N GLY A 163 18.71 -5.73 14.83
CA GLY A 163 19.94 -5.76 14.03
C GLY A 163 19.83 -6.53 12.71
N LYS A 164 18.72 -7.18 12.44
CA LYS A 164 18.42 -7.83 11.16
C LYS A 164 17.78 -6.79 10.24
N GLY A 165 18.58 -5.78 9.92
CA GLY A 165 18.14 -4.68 9.08
C GLY A 165 17.68 -5.20 7.74
N HIS A 166 16.38 -5.16 7.52
CA HIS A 166 15.90 -4.99 6.16
C HIS A 166 16.14 -3.53 5.82
N LEU A 167 16.96 -3.33 4.85
CA LEU A 167 17.52 -2.09 4.27
C LEU A 167 16.55 -0.92 4.22
#